data_14268e4d97d8c4acd9359c093cdec489
#
_entry.id   14268e4d97d8c4acd9359c093cdec489
#
_cell.length_a   1.000
_cell.length_b   1.000
_cell.length_c   1.000
_cell.angle_alpha   90.00
_cell.angle_beta   90.00
_cell.angle_gamma   90.00
#
_symmetry.space_group_name_H-M   'P 1'
#
loop_
_entity.id
_entity.type
_entity.pdbx_description
1 polymer ?
#
loop_
_entity_poly.entity_id
_entity_poly.type
_entity_poly.pdbx_seq_one_letter_code
_entity_poly.pdbx_strand_id
1 'polypeptide(L)'
;MKTGIFNGCIIWIPSLFLMGCNNATKSTDTNITQREKTTEVKENVVGIKDDALNTVYQQYLLLSDALINSDMAAAKEAGLALELGAKALNNGNQFVKLASTITAVSDIEKQRAVFSDLSNEMMNRIKSVGLEEGEIYLDYCPMALDDQGAVWLSNEKRIRNPYFGEKMMECGEVKETLK
;
A
#
# COMPACT_ATOMS: atom_id res chain seq x y z
N MET A 1 45.26 -28.79 -22.80
CA MET A 1 46.25 -28.03 -23.64
C MET A 1 45.47 -26.95 -24.38
N LYS A 2 45.57 -25.78 -23.98
CA LYS A 2 45.92 -24.51 -24.62
C LYS A 2 45.42 -23.33 -23.76
N THR A 3 46.35 -22.72 -23.15
CA THR A 3 46.38 -21.43 -22.49
C THR A 3 46.16 -20.29 -23.49
N GLY A 4 45.43 -19.27 -23.10
CA GLY A 4 45.31 -18.00 -23.82
C GLY A 4 45.17 -16.85 -22.81
N ILE A 5 46.31 -16.32 -22.42
CA ILE A 5 46.48 -15.08 -21.66
C ILE A 5 46.37 -13.92 -22.64
N PHE A 6 45.56 -12.92 -22.37
CA PHE A 6 45.74 -11.60 -23.00
C PHE A 6 45.75 -10.51 -21.94
N ASN A 7 46.91 -9.90 -21.91
CA ASN A 7 47.40 -8.76 -21.14
C ASN A 7 46.79 -7.43 -21.61
N GLY A 8 46.46 -6.58 -20.65
CA GLY A 8 46.95 -5.21 -20.49
C GLY A 8 46.45 -4.15 -21.46
N CYS A 9 45.81 -3.16 -20.91
CA CYS A 9 46.15 -1.77 -21.23
C CYS A 9 45.62 -0.84 -20.13
N ILE A 10 46.55 -0.45 -19.28
CA ILE A 10 46.39 0.67 -18.34
C ILE A 10 46.68 1.93 -19.15
N ILE A 11 45.73 2.85 -19.22
CA ILE A 11 45.97 4.22 -19.69
C ILE A 11 45.75 5.16 -18.52
N TRP A 12 46.83 5.61 -17.97
CA TRP A 12 46.95 6.76 -17.10
C TRP A 12 46.90 8.03 -17.94
N ILE A 13 46.08 9.02 -17.56
CA ILE A 13 46.21 10.40 -18.05
C ILE A 13 46.19 11.31 -16.79
N PRO A 14 47.25 12.11 -16.62
CA PRO A 14 47.35 13.01 -15.47
C PRO A 14 46.74 14.39 -15.75
N SER A 15 46.12 14.91 -14.71
CA SER A 15 46.12 16.29 -14.20
C SER A 15 46.37 17.44 -15.17
N LEU A 16 45.47 18.40 -15.18
CA LEU A 16 45.86 19.81 -15.25
C LEU A 16 44.98 20.69 -14.35
N PHE A 17 45.61 21.30 -13.37
CA PHE A 17 45.10 22.39 -12.54
C PHE A 17 45.03 23.66 -13.39
N LEU A 18 43.92 24.40 -13.26
CA LEU A 18 43.96 25.86 -13.51
C LEU A 18 43.10 26.56 -12.42
N MET A 19 43.83 27.29 -11.57
CA MET A 19 43.32 28.35 -10.71
C MET A 19 42.82 29.52 -11.56
N GLY A 20 41.67 30.08 -11.19
CA GLY A 20 41.15 31.33 -11.77
C GLY A 20 40.33 32.10 -10.75
N CYS A 21 40.84 33.26 -10.35
CA CYS A 21 40.45 34.16 -9.28
C CYS A 21 39.07 34.80 -9.40
N ASN A 22 38.57 35.09 -8.21
CA ASN A 22 37.73 36.23 -7.77
C ASN A 22 37.01 37.11 -8.79
N ASN A 23 35.70 37.25 -8.55
CA ASN A 23 35.17 38.62 -8.54
C ASN A 23 34.04 38.74 -7.51
N ALA A 24 34.20 39.62 -6.57
CA ALA A 24 33.22 40.02 -5.58
C ALA A 24 32.31 41.08 -6.20
N THR A 25 31.00 40.85 -6.12
CA THR A 25 30.00 41.92 -6.30
C THR A 25 28.81 41.65 -5.38
N LYS A 26 28.79 42.32 -4.29
CA LYS A 26 27.77 43.11 -3.60
C LYS A 26 26.31 42.61 -3.64
N SER A 27 25.89 42.27 -2.43
CA SER A 27 24.58 42.32 -1.77
C SER A 27 23.38 42.79 -2.61
N THR A 28 22.33 41.95 -2.59
CA THR A 28 20.97 42.47 -2.38
C THR A 28 20.23 41.42 -1.55
N ASP A 29 19.90 41.78 -0.32
CA ASP A 29 18.99 41.10 0.56
C ASP A 29 17.65 40.95 -0.15
N THR A 30 17.19 39.72 -0.33
CA THR A 30 15.76 39.46 -0.43
C THR A 30 15.46 38.27 0.47
N ASN A 31 15.10 38.62 1.67
CA ASN A 31 14.55 37.78 2.70
C ASN A 31 13.22 37.20 2.19
N ILE A 32 13.21 35.97 1.71
CA ILE A 32 11.99 35.20 1.55
C ILE A 32 12.11 33.98 2.45
N THR A 33 11.84 34.24 3.72
CA THR A 33 11.47 33.20 4.68
C THR A 33 10.05 32.74 4.32
N GLN A 34 9.92 31.92 3.32
CA GLN A 34 8.75 31.04 3.24
C GLN A 34 9.05 29.81 4.09
N ARG A 35 8.70 29.95 5.34
CA ARG A 35 8.51 28.83 6.25
C ARG A 35 7.28 28.09 5.77
N GLU A 36 7.45 27.15 4.83
CA GLU A 36 6.44 26.15 4.57
C GLU A 36 6.14 25.47 5.90
N LYS A 37 4.93 25.74 6.38
CA LYS A 37 4.35 25.04 7.51
C LYS A 37 4.10 23.61 7.01
N THR A 38 5.12 22.77 7.11
CA THR A 38 4.95 21.32 6.99
C THR A 38 3.97 20.93 8.08
N THR A 39 2.72 20.78 7.70
CA THR A 39 1.73 20.12 8.57
C THR A 39 2.25 18.69 8.67
N GLU A 40 2.82 18.33 9.81
CA GLU A 40 3.10 16.94 10.13
C GLU A 40 1.75 16.21 10.09
N VAL A 41 1.49 15.53 8.99
CA VAL A 41 0.42 14.55 8.91
C VAL A 41 0.89 13.43 9.83
N LYS A 42 0.36 13.38 11.04
CA LYS A 42 0.60 12.28 11.96
C LYS A 42 0.07 11.02 11.28
N GLU A 43 0.98 10.18 10.83
CA GLU A 43 0.64 8.90 10.22
C GLU A 43 -0.16 8.08 11.23
N ASN A 44 -1.31 7.56 10.81
CA ASN A 44 -2.14 6.71 11.65
C ASN A 44 -1.52 5.32 11.69
N VAL A 45 -0.62 5.10 12.65
CA VAL A 45 -0.03 3.79 12.89
C VAL A 45 -1.10 2.90 13.52
N VAL A 46 -1.39 1.79 12.88
CA VAL A 46 -2.39 0.82 13.33
C VAL A 46 -1.72 -0.44 13.83
N GLY A 47 -2.06 -0.85 15.04
CA GLY A 47 -1.69 -2.13 15.65
C GLY A 47 -2.92 -2.94 16.02
N ILE A 48 -2.98 -4.20 15.56
CA ILE A 48 -4.01 -5.19 15.94
C ILE A 48 -3.45 -6.08 17.04
N LYS A 49 -4.23 -6.39 18.07
CA LYS A 49 -3.80 -7.19 19.23
C LYS A 49 -3.34 -8.62 18.91
N ASP A 50 -3.55 -9.09 17.70
CA ASP A 50 -3.05 -10.36 17.18
C ASP A 50 -1.99 -10.06 16.12
N ASP A 51 -0.72 -10.34 16.39
CA ASP A 51 0.42 -10.04 15.52
C ASP A 51 0.31 -10.73 14.15
N ALA A 52 -0.20 -11.97 14.14
CA ALA A 52 -0.38 -12.69 12.88
C ALA A 52 -1.49 -12.05 12.04
N LEU A 53 -2.60 -11.64 12.67
CA LEU A 53 -3.67 -10.92 11.99
C LEU A 53 -3.20 -9.53 11.53
N ASN A 54 -2.39 -8.83 12.34
CA ASN A 54 -1.80 -7.57 11.96
C ASN A 54 -0.95 -7.69 10.68
N THR A 55 -0.14 -8.74 10.59
CA THR A 55 0.63 -9.04 9.38
C THR A 55 -0.26 -9.29 8.16
N VAL A 56 -1.34 -10.06 8.31
CA VAL A 56 -2.32 -10.32 7.24
C VAL A 56 -3.05 -9.04 6.84
N TYR A 57 -3.37 -8.18 7.79
CA TYR A 57 -4.01 -6.89 7.54
C TYR A 57 -3.13 -5.95 6.70
N GLN A 58 -1.82 -5.94 6.90
CA GLN A 58 -0.92 -5.15 6.04
C GLN A 58 -0.99 -5.63 4.57
N GLN A 59 -1.09 -6.94 4.33
CA GLN A 59 -1.26 -7.47 2.97
C GLN A 59 -2.65 -7.16 2.40
N TYR A 60 -3.68 -7.12 3.26
CA TYR A 60 -5.02 -6.67 2.89
C TYR A 60 -5.02 -5.23 2.40
N LEU A 61 -4.29 -4.33 3.07
CA LEU A 61 -4.17 -2.92 2.64
C LEU A 61 -3.46 -2.80 1.28
N LEU A 62 -2.41 -3.58 1.04
CA LEU A 62 -1.74 -3.62 -0.27
C LEU A 62 -2.67 -4.14 -1.37
N LEU A 63 -3.46 -5.16 -1.06
CA LEU A 63 -4.47 -5.67 -1.99
C LEU A 63 -5.54 -4.63 -2.30
N SER A 64 -6.04 -3.93 -1.27
CA SER A 64 -6.98 -2.82 -1.43
C SER A 64 -6.43 -1.73 -2.33
N ASP A 65 -5.18 -1.31 -2.10
CA ASP A 65 -4.52 -0.28 -2.92
C ASP A 65 -4.34 -0.73 -4.38
N ALA A 66 -3.97 -1.98 -4.61
CA ALA A 66 -3.89 -2.55 -5.95
C ALA A 66 -5.24 -2.51 -6.70
N LEU A 67 -6.35 -2.82 -5.99
CA LEU A 67 -7.71 -2.76 -6.56
C LEU A 67 -8.16 -1.32 -6.82
N ILE A 68 -7.79 -0.37 -5.95
CA ILE A 68 -8.00 1.08 -6.14
C ILE A 68 -7.31 1.54 -7.44
N ASN A 69 -6.08 1.09 -7.68
CA ASN A 69 -5.31 1.43 -8.87
C ASN A 69 -5.66 0.54 -10.09
N SER A 70 -6.62 -0.37 -9.95
CA SER A 70 -7.02 -1.33 -10.99
C SER A 70 -5.85 -2.20 -11.50
N ASP A 71 -4.85 -2.45 -10.64
CA ASP A 71 -3.68 -3.27 -10.94
C ASP A 71 -3.90 -4.73 -10.52
N MET A 72 -4.34 -5.54 -11.48
CA MET A 72 -4.57 -6.98 -11.25
C MET A 72 -3.30 -7.76 -10.90
N ALA A 73 -2.15 -7.33 -11.40
CA ALA A 73 -0.89 -8.04 -11.12
C ALA A 73 -0.47 -7.80 -9.68
N ALA A 74 -0.47 -6.54 -9.24
CA ALA A 74 -0.21 -6.20 -7.84
C ALA A 74 -1.26 -6.82 -6.89
N ALA A 75 -2.54 -6.89 -7.30
CA ALA A 75 -3.59 -7.56 -6.53
C ALA A 75 -3.31 -9.06 -6.35
N LYS A 76 -2.78 -9.75 -7.38
CA LYS A 76 -2.36 -11.14 -7.25
C LYS A 76 -1.16 -11.31 -6.34
N GLU A 77 -0.17 -10.43 -6.42
CA GLU A 77 1.01 -10.47 -5.54
C GLU A 77 0.63 -10.27 -4.07
N ALA A 78 -0.19 -9.25 -3.79
CA ALA A 78 -0.72 -9.02 -2.44
C ALA A 78 -1.59 -10.19 -1.96
N GLY A 79 -2.41 -10.78 -2.83
CA GLY A 79 -3.21 -11.96 -2.54
C GLY A 79 -2.36 -13.18 -2.17
N LEU A 80 -1.25 -13.43 -2.87
CA LEU A 80 -0.32 -14.52 -2.54
C LEU A 80 0.34 -14.30 -1.18
N ALA A 81 0.76 -13.07 -0.87
CA ALA A 81 1.36 -12.73 0.41
C ALA A 81 0.34 -12.86 1.56
N LEU A 82 -0.92 -12.45 1.32
CA LEU A 82 -2.03 -12.62 2.27
C LEU A 82 -2.32 -14.10 2.53
N GLU A 83 -2.40 -14.92 1.48
CA GLU A 83 -2.58 -16.38 1.60
C GLU A 83 -1.49 -17.00 2.47
N LEU A 84 -0.24 -16.61 2.23
CA LEU A 84 0.89 -17.12 2.99
C LEU A 84 0.80 -16.72 4.48
N GLY A 85 0.53 -15.46 4.77
CA GLY A 85 0.35 -14.96 6.13
C GLY A 85 -0.84 -15.61 6.84
N ALA A 86 -1.94 -15.82 6.12
CA ALA A 86 -3.16 -16.43 6.68
C ALA A 86 -2.97 -17.88 7.15
N LYS A 87 -1.97 -18.61 6.62
CA LYS A 87 -1.62 -19.96 7.10
C LYS A 87 -1.10 -19.98 8.53
N ALA A 88 -0.62 -18.84 9.03
CA ALA A 88 -0.18 -18.69 10.41
C ALA A 88 -1.32 -18.32 11.38
N LEU A 89 -2.49 -17.95 10.87
CA LEU A 89 -3.65 -17.60 11.69
C LEU A 89 -4.34 -18.84 12.26
N ASN A 90 -4.72 -18.78 13.53
CA ASN A 90 -5.69 -19.72 14.08
C ASN A 90 -7.01 -19.58 13.31
N ASN A 91 -7.50 -20.69 12.72
CA ASN A 91 -8.69 -20.71 11.86
C ASN A 91 -8.58 -19.77 10.63
N GLY A 92 -7.38 -19.66 10.02
CA GLY A 92 -7.11 -18.82 8.84
C GLY A 92 -7.63 -19.37 7.51
N ASN A 93 -8.25 -20.56 7.48
CA ASN A 93 -8.66 -21.26 6.27
C ASN A 93 -9.54 -20.42 5.32
N GLN A 94 -10.42 -19.58 5.90
CA GLN A 94 -11.29 -18.72 5.08
C GLN A 94 -10.47 -17.65 4.36
N PHE A 95 -9.50 -17.02 5.04
CA PHE A 95 -8.57 -16.08 4.41
C PHE A 95 -7.76 -16.74 3.31
N VAL A 96 -7.21 -17.93 3.57
CA VAL A 96 -6.45 -18.71 2.59
C VAL A 96 -7.29 -18.97 1.34
N LYS A 97 -8.54 -19.43 1.51
CA LYS A 97 -9.46 -19.71 0.41
C LYS A 97 -9.76 -18.43 -0.42
N LEU A 98 -10.09 -17.34 0.24
CA LEU A 98 -10.44 -16.08 -0.45
C LEU A 98 -9.22 -15.51 -1.18
N ALA A 99 -8.06 -15.47 -0.54
CA ALA A 99 -6.83 -15.00 -1.14
C ALA A 99 -6.42 -15.84 -2.36
N SER A 100 -6.47 -17.18 -2.27
CA SER A 100 -6.19 -18.06 -3.40
C SER A 100 -7.18 -17.86 -4.56
N THR A 101 -8.44 -17.53 -4.27
CA THR A 101 -9.43 -17.21 -5.31
C THR A 101 -9.08 -15.92 -6.02
N ILE A 102 -8.67 -14.85 -5.29
CA ILE A 102 -8.23 -13.57 -5.88
C ILE A 102 -7.04 -13.79 -6.82
N THR A 103 -6.09 -14.66 -6.45
CA THR A 103 -4.92 -14.94 -7.27
C THR A 103 -5.23 -15.75 -8.52
N ALA A 104 -6.25 -16.63 -8.45
CA ALA A 104 -6.64 -17.49 -9.54
C ALA A 104 -7.43 -16.78 -10.65
N VAL A 105 -8.20 -15.74 -10.32
CA VAL A 105 -9.04 -15.04 -11.30
C VAL A 105 -8.23 -14.05 -12.14
N SER A 106 -8.64 -13.87 -13.42
CA SER A 106 -7.99 -12.98 -14.39
C SER A 106 -8.92 -11.85 -14.83
N ASP A 107 -9.73 -11.36 -13.90
CA ASP A 107 -10.74 -10.33 -14.12
C ASP A 107 -10.81 -9.45 -12.86
N ILE A 108 -10.66 -8.12 -13.04
CA ILE A 108 -10.62 -7.19 -11.92
C ILE A 108 -11.93 -7.13 -11.14
N GLU A 109 -13.06 -7.23 -11.81
CA GLU A 109 -14.37 -7.18 -11.15
C GLU A 109 -14.62 -8.46 -10.32
N LYS A 110 -14.11 -9.60 -10.80
CA LYS A 110 -14.11 -10.84 -10.00
C LYS A 110 -13.17 -10.75 -8.79
N GLN A 111 -11.99 -10.12 -8.94
CA GLN A 111 -11.12 -9.86 -7.78
C GLN A 111 -11.82 -8.98 -6.75
N ARG A 112 -12.51 -7.92 -7.20
CA ARG A 112 -13.30 -6.99 -6.35
C ARG A 112 -14.44 -7.72 -5.63
N ALA A 113 -15.14 -8.61 -6.31
CA ALA A 113 -16.21 -9.39 -5.68
C ALA A 113 -15.68 -10.27 -4.54
N VAL A 114 -14.58 -11.00 -4.76
CA VAL A 114 -13.94 -11.81 -3.71
C VAL A 114 -13.34 -10.94 -2.60
N PHE A 115 -12.82 -9.77 -2.94
CA PHE A 115 -12.31 -8.80 -1.96
C PHE A 115 -13.40 -8.33 -0.98
N SER A 116 -14.66 -8.24 -1.42
CA SER A 116 -15.79 -7.94 -0.53
C SER A 116 -15.96 -9.00 0.56
N ASP A 117 -15.89 -10.28 0.20
CA ASP A 117 -15.95 -11.37 1.18
C ASP A 117 -14.75 -11.35 2.12
N LEU A 118 -13.56 -11.06 1.58
CA LEU A 118 -12.34 -10.91 2.37
C LEU A 118 -12.43 -9.74 3.35
N SER A 119 -13.01 -8.62 2.93
CA SER A 119 -13.22 -7.43 3.77
C SER A 119 -14.17 -7.73 4.94
N ASN A 120 -15.25 -8.46 4.69
CA ASN A 120 -16.18 -8.89 5.72
C ASN A 120 -15.50 -9.81 6.76
N GLU A 121 -14.70 -10.80 6.30
CA GLU A 121 -13.95 -11.68 7.19
C GLU A 121 -12.93 -10.90 8.00
N MET A 122 -12.18 -9.98 7.38
CA MET A 122 -11.19 -9.13 8.04
C MET A 122 -11.85 -8.26 9.11
N MET A 123 -12.94 -7.59 8.78
CA MET A 123 -13.71 -6.77 9.71
C MET A 123 -14.15 -7.57 10.93
N ASN A 124 -14.74 -8.75 10.73
CA ASN A 124 -15.24 -9.60 11.81
C ASN A 124 -14.09 -10.05 12.72
N ARG A 125 -12.97 -10.41 12.13
CA ARG A 125 -11.79 -10.86 12.86
C ARG A 125 -11.17 -9.74 13.69
N ILE A 126 -10.98 -8.56 13.12
CA ILE A 126 -10.45 -7.39 13.84
C ILE A 126 -11.37 -6.98 14.96
N LYS A 127 -12.69 -6.94 14.75
CA LYS A 127 -13.68 -6.64 15.81
C LYS A 127 -13.62 -7.64 16.95
N SER A 128 -13.28 -8.89 16.70
CA SER A 128 -13.21 -9.91 17.75
C SER A 128 -11.95 -9.81 18.60
N VAL A 129 -10.81 -9.37 18.05
CA VAL A 129 -9.54 -9.27 18.79
C VAL A 129 -9.25 -7.87 19.31
N GLY A 130 -9.70 -6.82 18.60
CA GLY A 130 -9.52 -5.43 18.93
C GLY A 130 -8.19 -4.85 18.46
N LEU A 131 -8.07 -3.51 18.58
CA LEU A 131 -6.84 -2.78 18.25
C LEU A 131 -5.99 -2.56 19.50
N GLU A 132 -4.68 -2.55 19.33
CA GLU A 132 -3.70 -2.13 20.34
C GLU A 132 -3.47 -0.62 20.25
N GLU A 133 -3.39 -0.08 19.02
CA GLU A 133 -3.23 1.34 18.75
C GLU A 133 -3.80 1.74 17.39
N GLY A 134 -4.02 3.02 17.22
CA GLY A 134 -4.50 3.62 15.97
C GLY A 134 -6.00 3.49 15.77
N GLU A 135 -6.43 3.80 14.56
CA GLU A 135 -7.84 3.74 14.14
C GLU A 135 -7.95 3.04 12.78
N ILE A 136 -8.95 2.18 12.63
CA ILE A 136 -9.33 1.60 11.34
C ILE A 136 -10.70 2.14 10.96
N TYR A 137 -10.81 2.67 9.76
CA TYR A 137 -12.07 3.14 9.19
C TYR A 137 -12.75 2.00 8.44
N LEU A 138 -14.00 1.73 8.80
CA LEU A 138 -14.88 0.85 8.05
C LEU A 138 -15.66 1.69 7.05
N ASP A 139 -15.26 1.62 5.82
CA ASP A 139 -15.86 2.35 4.72
C ASP A 139 -16.94 1.51 4.02
N TYR A 140 -17.89 2.17 3.37
CA TYR A 140 -19.00 1.54 2.67
C TYR A 140 -19.39 2.31 1.43
N CYS A 141 -19.57 1.62 0.31
CA CYS A 141 -20.18 2.16 -0.91
C CYS A 141 -21.46 1.41 -1.24
N PRO A 142 -22.64 2.07 -1.27
CA PRO A 142 -23.91 1.40 -1.58
C PRO A 142 -24.02 0.91 -3.01
N MET A 143 -23.27 1.53 -3.93
CA MET A 143 -23.29 1.21 -5.37
C MET A 143 -22.33 0.09 -5.76
N ALA A 144 -21.48 -0.37 -4.84
CA ALA A 144 -20.52 -1.43 -5.13
C ALA A 144 -21.25 -2.75 -5.46
N LEU A 145 -20.64 -3.56 -6.35
CA LEU A 145 -21.14 -4.90 -6.73
C LEU A 145 -22.58 -4.87 -7.22
N ASP A 146 -22.85 -4.08 -8.26
CA ASP A 146 -24.18 -3.94 -8.87
C ASP A 146 -25.25 -3.53 -7.84
N ASP A 147 -24.98 -2.46 -7.08
CA ASP A 147 -25.87 -1.88 -6.07
C ASP A 147 -26.18 -2.80 -4.87
N GLN A 148 -25.43 -3.87 -4.68
CA GLN A 148 -25.54 -4.71 -3.48
C GLN A 148 -24.90 -4.05 -2.25
N GLY A 149 -23.97 -3.12 -2.49
CA GLY A 149 -23.18 -2.47 -1.48
C GLY A 149 -22.05 -3.35 -0.96
N ALA A 150 -20.92 -2.70 -0.63
CA ALA A 150 -19.78 -3.40 -0.06
C ALA A 150 -19.00 -2.53 0.91
N VAL A 151 -18.35 -3.19 1.87
CA VAL A 151 -17.49 -2.55 2.87
C VAL A 151 -16.02 -2.85 2.57
N TRP A 152 -15.15 -1.97 3.05
CA TRP A 152 -13.71 -2.22 3.14
C TRP A 152 -13.12 -1.53 4.36
N LEU A 153 -11.89 -1.86 4.69
CA LEU A 153 -11.15 -1.30 5.81
C LEU A 153 -10.00 -0.42 5.29
N SER A 154 -9.78 0.71 5.94
CA SER A 154 -8.75 1.67 5.60
C SER A 154 -8.08 2.25 6.85
N ASN A 155 -6.79 2.60 6.75
CA ASN A 155 -6.09 3.39 7.76
C ASN A 155 -6.23 4.89 7.52
N GLU A 156 -6.84 5.28 6.40
CA GLU A 156 -7.05 6.67 6.01
C GLU A 156 -8.52 7.04 6.13
N LYS A 157 -8.79 8.22 6.66
CA LYS A 157 -10.16 8.76 6.73
C LYS A 157 -10.70 9.16 5.37
N ARG A 158 -9.80 9.41 4.41
CA ARG A 158 -10.17 9.73 3.04
C ARG A 158 -10.67 8.47 2.35
N ILE A 159 -11.85 8.57 1.74
CA ILE A 159 -12.41 7.47 0.93
C ILE A 159 -11.55 7.27 -0.33
N ARG A 160 -11.12 6.03 -0.51
CA ARG A 160 -10.51 5.51 -1.74
C ARG A 160 -11.15 4.16 -2.05
N ASN A 161 -12.00 4.12 -3.05
CA ASN A 161 -12.89 2.99 -3.30
C ASN A 161 -12.21 1.86 -4.11
N PRO A 162 -11.98 0.66 -3.54
CA PRO A 162 -11.36 -0.46 -4.25
C PRO A 162 -12.30 -1.14 -5.26
N TYR A 163 -13.61 -0.93 -5.15
CA TYR A 163 -14.60 -1.57 -6.01
C TYR A 163 -14.77 -0.87 -7.35
N PHE A 164 -14.47 0.42 -7.42
CA PHE A 164 -14.58 1.20 -8.65
C PHE A 164 -13.24 1.73 -9.18
N GLY A 165 -12.24 1.87 -8.31
CA GLY A 165 -10.98 2.49 -8.67
C GLY A 165 -11.19 3.90 -9.22
N GLU A 166 -10.46 4.28 -10.26
CA GLU A 166 -10.51 5.61 -10.86
C GLU A 166 -11.88 6.05 -11.36
N LYS A 167 -12.77 5.09 -11.67
CA LYS A 167 -14.13 5.41 -12.17
C LYS A 167 -14.97 6.17 -11.14
N MET A 168 -14.86 5.79 -9.86
CA MET A 168 -15.59 6.43 -8.77
C MET A 168 -14.77 6.34 -7.45
N MET A 169 -13.60 6.92 -7.46
CA MET A 169 -12.59 6.83 -6.39
C MET A 169 -13.14 7.23 -5.01
N GLU A 170 -13.97 8.24 -4.95
CA GLU A 170 -14.48 8.83 -3.71
C GLU A 170 -15.92 8.40 -3.38
N CYS A 171 -16.46 7.40 -4.10
CA CYS A 171 -17.78 6.87 -3.78
C CYS A 171 -17.74 6.06 -2.48
N GLY A 172 -18.47 6.51 -1.49
CA GLY A 172 -18.59 5.85 -0.18
C GLY A 172 -18.58 6.82 0.98
N GLU A 173 -18.73 6.25 2.15
CA GLU A 173 -18.72 6.96 3.43
C GLU A 173 -18.06 6.11 4.51
N VAL A 174 -17.49 6.76 5.54
CA VAL A 174 -17.04 6.07 6.73
C VAL A 174 -18.25 5.67 7.57
N LYS A 175 -18.51 4.39 7.68
CA LYS A 175 -19.63 3.85 8.49
C LYS A 175 -19.29 3.75 9.96
N GLU A 176 -18.06 3.38 10.28
CA GLU A 176 -17.61 3.10 11.63
C GLU A 176 -16.11 3.38 11.75
N THR A 177 -15.67 3.79 12.92
CA THR A 177 -14.24 3.88 13.26
C THR A 177 -13.97 2.90 14.40
N LEU A 178 -13.13 1.90 14.12
CA LEU A 178 -12.63 0.96 15.12
C LEU A 178 -11.46 1.60 15.87
N LYS A 179 -11.41 1.41 17.20
CA LYS A 179 -10.39 1.97 18.11
C LYS A 179 -9.89 0.92 19.08
#